data_6f4516116b19f505a1ad50f63c823953
#
_entry.id   6f4516116b19f505a1ad50f63c823953
#
_cell.length_a   1.000
_cell.length_b   1.000
_cell.length_c   1.000
_cell.angle_alpha   90.00
_cell.angle_beta   90.00
_cell.angle_gamma   90.00
#
_symmetry.space_group_name_H-M   'P 1'
#
loop_
_entity.id
_entity.type
_entity.pdbx_description
1 polymer ?
#
loop_
_entity_poly.entity_id
_entity_poly.type
_entity_poly.pdbx_seq_one_letter_code
_entity_poly.pdbx_strand_id
1 'polypeptide(L)'
;ESESEVLIMNISDKIKYIGVDDTTLDLFESQYAVPDGVSYNSYVILDDKTAIMDTVDKRGMKDWENNLLNALDGRNADYVIIQHMEPDHAGSLARLIELFPEITVVGNAKTFVMINQFFENINIKNSLTVKEGDTLNLGSHTLTFVMAPMVHWPEVMVTYESSEKVLFSADGFGKFGALSLTENADWACEARRYY
;
A
#
# COMPACT_ATOMS: atom_id res chain seq x y z
N GLU A 1 5.57 28.28 10.57
CA GLU A 1 5.21 26.86 10.55
C GLU A 1 4.02 26.75 9.60
N SER A 2 4.26 26.40 8.33
CA SER A 2 3.22 26.15 7.36
C SER A 2 2.65 24.76 7.65
N GLU A 3 1.40 24.69 8.06
CA GLU A 3 0.63 23.46 7.98
C GLU A 3 0.60 23.06 6.50
N SER A 4 1.33 21.99 6.16
CA SER A 4 1.19 21.38 4.86
C SER A 4 -0.22 20.79 4.81
N GLU A 5 -1.10 21.38 4.01
CA GLU A 5 -2.36 20.73 3.65
C GLU A 5 -2.01 19.38 3.02
N VAL A 6 -2.30 18.32 3.76
CA VAL A 6 -2.21 16.96 3.23
C VAL A 6 -3.26 16.86 2.13
N LEU A 7 -2.81 16.77 0.89
CA LEU A 7 -3.69 16.55 -0.26
C LEU A 7 -4.25 15.13 -0.14
N ILE A 8 -5.38 14.97 0.57
CA ILE A 8 -6.08 13.70 0.65
C ILE A 8 -6.76 13.48 -0.70
N MET A 9 -6.10 12.77 -1.60
CA MET A 9 -6.74 12.27 -2.81
C MET A 9 -7.70 11.15 -2.42
N ASN A 10 -8.96 11.47 -2.27
CA ASN A 10 -10.00 10.46 -2.12
C ASN A 10 -10.28 9.83 -3.48
N ILE A 11 -10.11 8.52 -3.60
CA ILE A 11 -10.56 7.77 -4.78
C ILE A 11 -12.09 7.79 -4.81
N SER A 12 -12.71 7.63 -3.62
CA SER A 12 -14.15 7.76 -3.40
C SER A 12 -14.42 8.13 -1.93
N ASP A 13 -15.69 8.19 -1.54
CA ASP A 13 -16.07 8.39 -0.13
C ASP A 13 -15.60 7.26 0.78
N LYS A 14 -15.43 6.04 0.23
CA LYS A 14 -15.05 4.83 0.95
C LYS A 14 -13.60 4.44 0.77
N ILE A 15 -12.99 4.76 -0.36
CA ILE A 15 -11.60 4.43 -0.68
C ILE A 15 -10.77 5.70 -0.61
N LYS A 16 -9.90 5.78 0.40
CA LYS A 16 -9.07 6.96 0.66
C LYS A 16 -7.60 6.65 0.45
N TYR A 17 -6.89 7.57 -0.18
CA TYR A 17 -5.43 7.55 -0.24
C TYR A 17 -4.84 7.96 1.11
N ILE A 18 -3.93 7.16 1.63
CA ILE A 18 -3.22 7.41 2.88
C ILE A 18 -1.69 7.34 2.71
N GLY A 19 -1.22 7.31 1.47
CA GLY A 19 0.20 7.26 1.14
C GLY A 19 0.96 8.54 1.50
N VAL A 20 2.25 8.54 1.20
CA VAL A 20 3.17 9.62 1.55
C VAL A 20 4.11 9.91 0.39
N ASP A 21 4.37 11.20 0.14
CA ASP A 21 5.40 11.64 -0.78
C ASP A 21 6.76 11.71 -0.07
N ASP A 22 7.80 11.12 -0.67
CA ASP A 22 9.19 11.30 -0.27
C ASP A 22 9.95 12.10 -1.34
N THR A 23 10.10 13.38 -1.10
CA THR A 23 10.83 14.30 -1.99
C THR A 23 12.30 14.45 -1.60
N THR A 24 12.76 13.66 -0.63
CA THR A 24 14.14 13.72 -0.11
C THR A 24 15.00 12.54 -0.56
N LEU A 25 14.43 11.62 -1.31
CA LEU A 25 15.11 10.46 -1.84
C LEU A 25 15.81 10.81 -3.16
N ASP A 26 17.13 10.64 -3.22
CA ASP A 26 17.92 10.90 -4.45
C ASP A 26 17.86 9.71 -5.44
N LEU A 27 17.90 8.49 -4.89
CA LEU A 27 17.93 7.24 -5.68
C LEU A 27 16.91 6.25 -5.13
N PHE A 28 15.97 5.85 -5.96
CA PHE A 28 15.09 4.71 -5.68
C PHE A 28 15.82 3.40 -6.00
N GLU A 29 15.70 2.37 -5.16
CA GLU A 29 16.44 1.09 -5.23
C GLU A 29 17.96 1.25 -5.42
N SER A 30 18.52 2.37 -4.96
CA SER A 30 19.95 2.70 -5.13
C SER A 30 20.43 2.82 -6.58
N GLN A 31 19.54 2.87 -7.55
CA GLN A 31 19.89 2.90 -8.98
C GLN A 31 19.08 3.89 -9.83
N TYR A 32 17.83 4.16 -9.49
CA TYR A 32 16.97 5.05 -10.27
C TYR A 32 17.00 6.46 -9.70
N ALA A 33 17.52 7.42 -10.48
CA ALA A 33 17.46 8.82 -10.10
C ALA A 33 16.01 9.32 -10.10
N VAL A 34 15.58 9.88 -8.97
CA VAL A 34 14.21 10.36 -8.76
C VAL A 34 14.21 11.84 -8.35
N PRO A 35 14.51 12.76 -9.29
CA PRO A 35 14.64 14.18 -9.00
C PRO A 35 13.35 14.81 -8.46
N ASP A 36 12.19 14.23 -8.79
CA ASP A 36 10.88 14.65 -8.30
C ASP A 36 10.37 13.76 -7.16
N GLY A 37 11.27 13.00 -6.51
CA GLY A 37 10.92 12.09 -5.44
C GLY A 37 10.11 10.89 -5.88
N VAL A 38 9.42 10.26 -4.92
CA VAL A 38 8.51 9.13 -5.10
C VAL A 38 7.29 9.28 -4.20
N SER A 39 6.21 8.57 -4.52
CA SER A 39 5.08 8.39 -3.62
C SER A 39 5.02 6.95 -3.16
N TYR A 40 4.96 6.74 -1.86
CA TYR A 40 4.66 5.44 -1.28
C TYR A 40 3.15 5.30 -1.21
N ASN A 41 2.59 4.43 -2.04
CA ASN A 41 1.15 4.34 -2.22
C ASN A 41 0.52 3.36 -1.24
N SER A 42 -0.40 3.86 -0.43
CA SER A 42 -1.21 3.07 0.49
C SER A 42 -2.63 3.63 0.51
N TYR A 43 -3.61 2.75 0.71
CA TYR A 43 -5.03 3.12 0.70
C TYR A 43 -5.76 2.47 1.86
N VAL A 44 -6.90 3.04 2.25
CA VAL A 44 -7.83 2.42 3.18
C VAL A 44 -9.23 2.35 2.57
N ILE A 45 -9.88 1.20 2.73
CA ILE A 45 -11.27 0.95 2.33
C ILE A 45 -12.10 0.93 3.61
N LEU A 46 -13.04 1.88 3.73
CA LEU A 46 -13.92 2.05 4.87
C LEU A 46 -15.29 1.44 4.58
N ASP A 47 -15.52 0.23 5.08
CA ASP A 47 -16.79 -0.49 4.92
C ASP A 47 -17.22 -1.09 6.27
N ASP A 48 -18.07 -2.12 6.30
CA ASP A 48 -18.39 -2.86 7.52
C ASP A 48 -17.13 -3.40 8.17
N LYS A 49 -16.20 -3.90 7.32
CA LYS A 49 -14.82 -4.21 7.67
C LYS A 49 -13.87 -3.22 6.99
N THR A 50 -12.88 -2.77 7.73
CA THR A 50 -11.86 -1.85 7.22
C THR A 50 -10.65 -2.61 6.72
N ALA A 51 -10.22 -2.32 5.50
CA ALA A 51 -9.03 -2.93 4.88
C ALA A 51 -8.01 -1.87 4.48
N ILE A 52 -6.74 -2.10 4.82
CA ILE A 52 -5.59 -1.29 4.42
C ILE A 52 -4.91 -2.01 3.26
N MET A 53 -4.62 -1.27 2.18
CA MET A 53 -3.96 -1.78 0.98
C MET A 53 -2.51 -1.33 0.99
N ASP A 54 -1.60 -2.26 1.25
CA ASP A 54 -0.17 -2.04 1.51
C ASP A 54 0.13 -1.04 2.65
N THR A 55 1.37 -0.95 3.06
CA THR A 55 1.91 0.07 3.94
C THR A 55 2.85 0.98 3.14
N VAL A 56 3.83 1.59 3.80
CA VAL A 56 4.82 2.47 3.17
C VAL A 56 6.23 2.16 3.69
N ASP A 57 7.24 2.71 3.03
CA ASP A 57 8.62 2.68 3.53
C ASP A 57 8.70 3.30 4.93
N LYS A 58 9.67 2.81 5.74
CA LYS A 58 9.94 3.34 7.10
C LYS A 58 10.24 4.83 7.11
N ARG A 59 10.73 5.38 6.00
CA ARG A 59 11.01 6.83 5.85
C ARG A 59 9.73 7.66 5.95
N GLY A 60 8.62 7.16 5.37
CA GLY A 60 7.31 7.79 5.41
C GLY A 60 6.39 7.34 6.56
N MET A 61 6.85 6.41 7.42
CA MET A 61 6.01 5.71 8.40
C MET A 61 5.22 6.65 9.31
N LYS A 62 5.84 7.72 9.80
CA LYS A 62 5.20 8.65 10.74
C LYS A 62 4.04 9.42 10.09
N ASP A 63 4.25 9.93 8.89
CA ASP A 63 3.23 10.69 8.17
C ASP A 63 2.11 9.77 7.68
N TRP A 64 2.46 8.57 7.23
CA TRP A 64 1.50 7.53 6.91
C TRP A 64 0.63 7.12 8.11
N GLU A 65 1.22 6.93 9.29
CA GLU A 65 0.47 6.64 10.52
C GLU A 65 -0.55 7.74 10.82
N ASN A 66 -0.16 9.00 10.70
CA ASN A 66 -1.06 10.14 10.88
C ASN A 66 -2.20 10.12 9.83
N ASN A 67 -1.88 9.90 8.56
CA ASN A 67 -2.86 9.80 7.49
C ASN A 67 -3.85 8.66 7.73
N LEU A 68 -3.35 7.49 8.13
CA LEU A 68 -4.16 6.33 8.45
C LEU A 68 -5.12 6.60 9.62
N LEU A 69 -4.60 7.11 10.75
CA LEU A 69 -5.42 7.38 11.93
C LEU A 69 -6.49 8.45 11.65
N ASN A 70 -6.16 9.48 10.89
CA ASN A 70 -7.12 10.49 10.45
C ASN A 70 -8.20 9.88 9.53
N ALA A 71 -7.81 9.03 8.58
CA ALA A 71 -8.75 8.39 7.68
C ALA A 71 -9.68 7.40 8.39
N LEU A 72 -9.18 6.70 9.41
CA LEU A 72 -9.94 5.76 10.23
C LEU A 72 -10.97 6.46 11.12
N ASP A 73 -10.71 7.68 11.56
CA ASP A 73 -11.59 8.46 12.46
C ASP A 73 -12.09 7.63 13.65
N GLY A 74 -11.18 6.97 14.34
CA GLY A 74 -11.46 6.10 15.49
C GLY A 74 -11.97 4.70 15.17
N ARG A 75 -12.11 4.32 13.89
CA ARG A 75 -12.43 2.95 13.49
C ARG A 75 -11.24 2.02 13.72
N ASN A 76 -11.54 0.74 13.91
CA ASN A 76 -10.52 -0.30 13.93
C ASN A 76 -10.10 -0.68 12.50
N ALA A 77 -8.87 -1.18 12.33
CA ALA A 77 -8.43 -1.84 11.11
C ALA A 77 -8.60 -3.35 11.24
N ASP A 78 -9.41 -3.95 10.35
CA ASP A 78 -9.68 -5.39 10.38
C ASP A 78 -8.66 -6.18 9.56
N TYR A 79 -8.24 -5.63 8.41
CA TYR A 79 -7.33 -6.29 7.46
C TYR A 79 -6.23 -5.36 6.98
N VAL A 80 -5.05 -5.93 6.73
CA VAL A 80 -4.03 -5.34 5.87
C VAL A 80 -3.69 -6.32 4.75
N ILE A 81 -3.82 -5.86 3.52
CA ILE A 81 -3.49 -6.63 2.32
C ILE A 81 -2.08 -6.24 1.90
N ILE A 82 -1.15 -7.20 1.94
CA ILE A 82 0.22 -7.00 1.47
C ILE A 82 0.33 -7.59 0.06
N GLN A 83 0.36 -6.73 -0.91
CA GLN A 83 0.44 -7.09 -2.32
C GLN A 83 1.88 -7.29 -2.77
N HIS A 84 2.81 -6.56 -2.13
CA HIS A 84 4.23 -6.56 -2.45
C HIS A 84 5.08 -6.42 -1.19
N MET A 85 6.23 -7.08 -1.15
CA MET A 85 7.11 -7.14 0.03
C MET A 85 8.28 -6.18 -0.03
N GLU A 86 8.40 -5.38 -1.09
CA GLU A 86 9.40 -4.33 -1.15
C GLU A 86 9.18 -3.31 -0.01
N PRO A 87 10.25 -2.67 0.52
CA PRO A 87 10.13 -1.79 1.68
C PRO A 87 9.12 -0.66 1.54
N ASP A 88 8.93 -0.11 0.35
CA ASP A 88 7.96 0.96 0.07
C ASP A 88 6.49 0.50 0.13
N HIS A 89 6.24 -0.81 0.12
CA HIS A 89 4.92 -1.43 0.31
C HIS A 89 4.75 -2.09 1.68
N ALA A 90 5.82 -2.66 2.25
CA ALA A 90 5.72 -3.48 3.47
C ALA A 90 6.53 -2.93 4.65
N GLY A 91 7.33 -1.89 4.47
CA GLY A 91 8.29 -1.41 5.47
C GLY A 91 7.68 -1.02 6.82
N SER A 92 6.43 -0.55 6.83
CA SER A 92 5.72 -0.13 8.04
C SER A 92 4.79 -1.19 8.64
N LEU A 93 4.80 -2.44 8.12
CA LEU A 93 3.91 -3.51 8.58
C LEU A 93 4.06 -3.80 10.09
N ALA A 94 5.29 -3.84 10.61
CA ALA A 94 5.51 -4.09 12.03
C ALA A 94 4.85 -3.02 12.90
N ARG A 95 4.94 -1.74 12.49
CA ARG A 95 4.29 -0.63 13.18
C ARG A 95 2.77 -0.74 13.13
N LEU A 96 2.22 -1.14 12.00
CA LEU A 96 0.76 -1.35 11.88
C LEU A 96 0.25 -2.42 12.85
N ILE A 97 0.98 -3.51 13.01
CA ILE A 97 0.64 -4.59 13.94
C ILE A 97 0.74 -4.14 15.40
N GLU A 98 1.67 -3.25 15.74
CA GLU A 98 1.73 -2.63 17.08
C GLU A 98 0.48 -1.78 17.36
N LEU A 99 0.02 -1.00 16.38
CA LEU A 99 -1.17 -0.16 16.49
C LEU A 99 -2.46 -0.99 16.55
N PHE A 100 -2.55 -2.05 15.77
CA PHE A 100 -3.72 -2.91 15.64
C PHE A 100 -3.34 -4.39 15.83
N PRO A 101 -3.10 -4.85 17.09
CA PRO A 101 -2.58 -6.20 17.34
C PRO A 101 -3.50 -7.34 16.90
N GLU A 102 -4.78 -7.06 16.68
CA GLU A 102 -5.76 -8.05 16.21
C GLU A 102 -6.02 -7.98 14.70
N ILE A 103 -5.28 -7.14 13.97
CA ILE A 103 -5.41 -7.02 12.51
C ILE A 103 -5.10 -8.35 11.84
N THR A 104 -5.84 -8.71 10.81
CA THR A 104 -5.55 -9.88 9.98
C THR A 104 -4.66 -9.47 8.80
N VAL A 105 -3.46 -10.04 8.76
CA VAL A 105 -2.55 -9.85 7.61
C VAL A 105 -2.96 -10.79 6.49
N VAL A 106 -3.22 -10.23 5.31
CA VAL A 106 -3.65 -10.95 4.11
C VAL A 106 -2.53 -10.89 3.07
N GLY A 107 -2.15 -12.03 2.54
CA GLY A 107 -1.12 -12.15 1.52
C GLY A 107 -1.08 -13.56 0.93
N ASN A 108 -0.31 -13.79 -0.11
CA ASN A 108 -0.13 -15.15 -0.61
C ASN A 108 0.95 -15.92 0.19
N ALA A 109 1.13 -17.20 -0.10
CA ALA A 109 2.06 -18.04 0.65
C ALA A 109 3.51 -17.54 0.62
N LYS A 110 3.96 -16.95 -0.51
CA LYS A 110 5.31 -16.38 -0.62
C LYS A 110 5.47 -15.11 0.20
N THR A 111 4.43 -14.27 0.26
CA THR A 111 4.39 -13.08 1.11
C THR A 111 4.72 -13.45 2.56
N PHE A 112 4.08 -14.49 3.12
CA PHE A 112 4.36 -14.92 4.50
C PHE A 112 5.75 -15.49 4.70
N VAL A 113 6.31 -16.19 3.70
CA VAL A 113 7.73 -16.60 3.74
C VAL A 113 8.65 -15.39 3.84
N MET A 114 8.40 -14.35 3.02
CA MET A 114 9.22 -13.13 2.99
C MET A 114 9.03 -12.28 4.24
N ILE A 115 7.83 -12.19 4.80
CA ILE A 115 7.59 -11.53 6.09
C ILE A 115 8.49 -12.13 7.18
N ASN A 116 8.56 -13.46 7.27
CA ASN A 116 9.42 -14.14 8.25
C ASN A 116 10.93 -13.93 8.00
N GLN A 117 11.32 -13.60 6.77
CA GLN A 117 12.71 -13.31 6.43
C GLN A 117 13.09 -11.85 6.69
N PHE A 118 12.16 -10.92 6.47
CA PHE A 118 12.44 -9.47 6.52
C PHE A 118 12.17 -8.86 7.90
N PHE A 119 11.30 -9.47 8.68
CA PHE A 119 10.90 -8.95 9.99
C PHE A 119 11.27 -9.91 11.11
N GLU A 120 12.34 -9.61 11.82
CA GLU A 120 12.70 -10.35 13.04
C GLU A 120 11.62 -10.13 14.12
N ASN A 121 11.10 -11.24 14.66
CA ASN A 121 10.16 -11.23 15.79
C ASN A 121 8.83 -10.48 15.54
N ILE A 122 8.38 -10.35 14.30
CA ILE A 122 7.04 -9.82 14.03
C ILE A 122 5.96 -10.76 14.61
N ASN A 123 5.04 -10.22 15.41
CA ASN A 123 4.02 -11.02 16.07
C ASN A 123 2.67 -10.90 15.34
N ILE A 124 2.48 -11.65 14.27
CA ILE A 124 1.22 -11.74 13.54
C ILE A 124 0.31 -12.75 14.25
N LYS A 125 -0.76 -12.26 14.89
CA LYS A 125 -1.76 -13.11 15.55
C LYS A 125 -2.73 -13.75 14.57
N ASN A 126 -3.16 -12.97 13.57
CA ASN A 126 -4.15 -13.41 12.60
C ASN A 126 -3.59 -13.25 11.17
N SER A 127 -3.72 -14.28 10.37
CA SER A 127 -3.29 -14.27 8.98
C SER A 127 -4.28 -14.97 8.07
N LEU A 128 -4.40 -14.49 6.84
CA LEU A 128 -5.20 -15.10 5.79
C LEU A 128 -4.33 -15.29 4.54
N THR A 129 -4.03 -16.54 4.22
CA THR A 129 -3.31 -16.85 2.98
C THR A 129 -4.30 -16.98 1.84
N VAL A 130 -4.07 -16.18 0.79
CA VAL A 130 -4.90 -16.15 -0.42
C VAL A 130 -4.14 -16.66 -1.64
N LYS A 131 -4.89 -17.07 -2.66
CA LYS A 131 -4.42 -17.56 -3.95
C LYS A 131 -5.23 -16.94 -5.09
N GLU A 132 -4.86 -17.27 -6.31
CA GLU A 132 -5.53 -16.81 -7.54
C GLU A 132 -7.05 -16.98 -7.46
N GLY A 133 -7.78 -15.88 -7.65
CA GLY A 133 -9.23 -15.81 -7.70
C GLY A 133 -9.93 -15.88 -6.34
N ASP A 134 -9.21 -15.99 -5.22
CA ASP A 134 -9.84 -15.92 -3.90
C ASP A 134 -10.44 -14.51 -3.68
N THR A 135 -11.47 -14.44 -2.86
CA THR A 135 -12.17 -13.19 -2.56
C THR A 135 -12.26 -12.93 -1.07
N LEU A 136 -12.30 -11.63 -0.70
CA LEU A 136 -12.54 -11.15 0.65
C LEU A 136 -13.68 -10.13 0.62
N ASN A 137 -14.76 -10.42 1.34
CA ASN A 137 -15.88 -9.49 1.47
C ASN A 137 -15.69 -8.57 2.67
N LEU A 138 -15.86 -7.26 2.46
CA LEU A 138 -15.74 -6.23 3.49
C LEU A 138 -17.11 -5.67 3.93
N GLY A 139 -18.17 -6.08 3.27
CA GLY A 139 -19.53 -5.55 3.41
C GLY A 139 -20.10 -5.25 2.04
N SER A 140 -20.12 -4.01 1.60
CA SER A 140 -20.51 -3.60 0.24
C SER A 140 -19.37 -3.77 -0.77
N HIS A 141 -18.12 -3.82 -0.32
CA HIS A 141 -16.94 -4.02 -1.17
C HIS A 141 -16.47 -5.47 -1.14
N THR A 142 -16.06 -5.98 -2.28
CA THR A 142 -15.47 -7.31 -2.42
C THR A 142 -14.15 -7.21 -3.14
N LEU A 143 -13.10 -7.70 -2.48
CA LEU A 143 -11.75 -7.79 -3.02
C LEU A 143 -11.55 -9.14 -3.70
N THR A 144 -10.98 -9.14 -4.89
CA THR A 144 -10.55 -10.35 -5.62
C THR A 144 -9.05 -10.30 -5.80
N PHE A 145 -8.34 -11.35 -5.41
CA PHE A 145 -6.89 -11.42 -5.49
C PHE A 145 -6.44 -12.08 -6.79
N VAL A 146 -5.52 -11.42 -7.49
CA VAL A 146 -4.95 -11.90 -8.77
C VAL A 146 -3.44 -11.97 -8.62
N MET A 147 -2.87 -13.15 -8.85
CA MET A 147 -1.43 -13.34 -8.71
C MET A 147 -0.68 -12.76 -9.91
N ALA A 148 0.35 -11.97 -9.64
CA ALA A 148 1.20 -11.33 -10.64
C ALA A 148 2.68 -11.66 -10.40
N PRO A 149 3.08 -12.96 -10.35
CA PRO A 149 4.42 -13.37 -9.99
C PRO A 149 5.44 -12.81 -10.97
N MET A 150 6.56 -12.30 -10.44
CA MET A 150 7.65 -11.66 -11.19
C MET A 150 7.28 -10.33 -11.85
N VAL A 151 6.22 -9.68 -11.38
CA VAL A 151 5.87 -8.32 -11.78
C VAL A 151 5.88 -7.40 -10.53
N HIS A 152 7.11 -6.99 -10.00
CA HIS A 152 8.42 -7.50 -10.51
C HIS A 152 9.06 -8.57 -9.59
N TRP A 153 8.56 -8.80 -8.37
CA TRP A 153 9.03 -9.83 -7.44
C TRP A 153 8.13 -11.09 -7.47
N PRO A 154 8.64 -12.24 -6.95
CA PRO A 154 7.94 -13.53 -7.11
C PRO A 154 6.64 -13.66 -6.31
N GLU A 155 6.40 -12.82 -5.32
CA GLU A 155 5.21 -12.86 -4.46
C GLU A 155 4.15 -11.85 -4.86
N VAL A 156 4.41 -10.97 -5.83
CA VAL A 156 3.49 -9.88 -6.17
C VAL A 156 2.11 -10.43 -6.51
N MET A 157 1.11 -9.78 -5.95
CA MET A 157 -0.30 -9.92 -6.32
C MET A 157 -0.92 -8.54 -6.49
N VAL A 158 -2.00 -8.46 -7.21
CA VAL A 158 -2.84 -7.26 -7.34
C VAL A 158 -4.24 -7.57 -6.82
N THR A 159 -4.96 -6.55 -6.39
CA THR A 159 -6.29 -6.70 -5.80
C THR A 159 -7.31 -5.87 -6.57
N TYR A 160 -8.35 -6.53 -7.09
CA TYR A 160 -9.44 -5.86 -7.76
C TYR A 160 -10.64 -5.71 -6.82
N GLU A 161 -11.07 -4.49 -6.61
CA GLU A 161 -12.29 -4.14 -5.89
C GLU A 161 -13.43 -3.96 -6.91
N SER A 162 -14.46 -4.78 -6.79
CA SER A 162 -15.47 -4.93 -7.86
C SER A 162 -16.61 -3.91 -7.81
N SER A 163 -16.90 -3.32 -6.65
CA SER A 163 -18.05 -2.43 -6.47
C SER A 163 -17.81 -1.07 -7.13
N GLU A 164 -16.64 -0.49 -6.88
CA GLU A 164 -16.21 0.79 -7.45
C GLU A 164 -15.25 0.62 -8.64
N LYS A 165 -14.90 -0.63 -8.97
CA LYS A 165 -14.02 -1.02 -10.10
C LYS A 165 -12.61 -0.45 -9.98
N VAL A 166 -12.03 -0.54 -8.78
CA VAL A 166 -10.68 -0.07 -8.48
C VAL A 166 -9.70 -1.24 -8.50
N LEU A 167 -8.58 -1.07 -9.18
CA LEU A 167 -7.46 -1.99 -9.17
C LEU A 167 -6.33 -1.42 -8.29
N PHE A 168 -6.00 -2.13 -7.21
CA PHE A 168 -4.80 -1.88 -6.41
C PHE A 168 -3.68 -2.75 -6.98
N SER A 169 -2.71 -2.12 -7.62
CA SER A 169 -1.77 -2.83 -8.51
C SER A 169 -0.33 -2.86 -8.02
N ALA A 170 -0.07 -2.43 -6.77
CA ALA A 170 1.30 -2.23 -6.28
C ALA A 170 2.10 -1.38 -7.28
N ASP A 171 3.26 -1.86 -7.77
CA ASP A 171 4.06 -1.15 -8.77
C ASP A 171 3.49 -1.21 -10.18
N GLY A 172 2.57 -2.14 -10.42
CA GLY A 172 1.96 -2.30 -11.73
C GLY A 172 1.31 -0.99 -12.20
N PHE A 173 1.64 -0.55 -13.42
CA PHE A 173 1.17 0.71 -14.00
C PHE A 173 1.65 1.98 -13.28
N GLY A 174 2.67 1.87 -12.40
CA GLY A 174 3.26 2.98 -11.68
C GLY A 174 4.08 3.93 -12.54
N LYS A 175 4.44 5.05 -11.98
CA LYS A 175 5.41 6.01 -12.51
C LYS A 175 6.25 6.56 -11.38
N PHE A 176 7.46 7.04 -11.67
CA PHE A 176 8.24 7.83 -10.73
C PHE A 176 7.64 9.23 -10.52
N GLY A 177 8.06 9.86 -9.43
CA GLY A 177 7.70 11.21 -9.05
C GLY A 177 6.66 11.28 -7.94
N ALA A 178 6.91 12.15 -6.97
CA ALA A 178 5.97 12.45 -5.91
C ALA A 178 4.68 13.03 -6.48
N LEU A 179 3.53 12.58 -6.02
CA LEU A 179 2.23 13.01 -6.54
C LEU A 179 2.06 14.53 -6.45
N SER A 180 2.49 15.13 -5.36
CA SER A 180 2.43 16.59 -5.16
C SER A 180 3.27 17.40 -6.14
N LEU A 181 4.30 16.81 -6.76
CA LEU A 181 5.20 17.48 -7.70
C LEU A 181 4.91 17.11 -9.17
N THR A 182 4.23 15.99 -9.41
CA THR A 182 4.07 15.40 -10.74
C THR A 182 2.61 15.24 -11.18
N GLU A 183 1.70 16.03 -10.63
CA GLU A 183 0.26 15.99 -10.94
C GLU A 183 -0.02 16.11 -12.44
N ASN A 184 0.75 16.95 -13.14
CA ASN A 184 0.60 17.21 -14.57
C ASN A 184 1.62 16.46 -15.44
N ALA A 185 2.39 15.50 -14.88
CA ALA A 185 3.36 14.75 -15.66
C ALA A 185 2.68 13.79 -16.63
N ASP A 186 3.27 13.60 -17.82
CA ASP A 186 2.83 12.59 -18.77
C ASP A 186 3.14 11.20 -18.19
N TRP A 187 2.09 10.51 -17.71
CA TRP A 187 2.20 9.18 -17.13
C TRP A 187 2.95 8.21 -18.04
N ALA A 188 2.65 8.20 -19.34
CA ALA A 188 3.26 7.26 -20.27
C ALA A 188 4.76 7.53 -20.45
N CYS A 189 5.19 8.81 -20.38
CA CYS A 189 6.60 9.18 -20.45
C CYS A 189 7.34 8.71 -19.19
N GLU A 190 6.79 8.97 -18.01
CA GLU A 190 7.43 8.60 -16.74
C GLU A 190 7.38 7.09 -16.50
N ALA A 191 6.31 6.41 -16.84
CA ALA A 191 6.22 4.96 -16.73
C ALA A 191 7.25 4.22 -17.58
N ARG A 192 7.57 4.73 -18.80
CA ARG A 192 8.60 4.14 -19.67
C ARG A 192 10.01 4.20 -19.09
N ARG A 193 10.27 5.03 -18.09
CA ARG A 193 11.57 5.08 -17.41
C ARG A 193 11.76 3.88 -16.48
N TYR A 194 10.67 3.27 -16.04
CA TYR A 194 10.66 2.11 -15.15
C TYR A 194 10.56 0.78 -15.94
N TYR A 195 9.80 0.74 -17.02
CA TYR A 195 9.63 -0.42 -17.89
C TYR A 195 10.53 -0.30 -19.12
#